data_04a7106c6a296b9be88e93d13bfa1ac9
#
_entry.id   04a7106c6a296b9be88e93d13bfa1ac9
#
_cell.length_a   1.000
_cell.length_b   1.000
_cell.length_c   1.000
_cell.angle_alpha   90.00
_cell.angle_beta   90.00
_cell.angle_gamma   90.00
#
_symmetry.space_group_name_H-M   'P 1'
#
loop_
_entity.id
_entity.type
_entity.pdbx_description
1 polymer ?
#
loop_
_entity_poly.entity_id
_entity_poly.type
_entity_poly.pdbx_seq_one_letter_code
_entity_poly.pdbx_strand_id
1 'polypeptide(L)'
;RDESNGEVKLTIYPGGVAGDESAVIRKMRIGQLNAASLSTSGLSYIVPEFAAITHIPLLYNSDKEKDYVREQLSPELIQKLEAKGYIFIHWGEVGWVRYFAQSPVKVPDDLKQHKLFIWADEGTDIQMYKTLGMNPVPLAATDLTVALQTSMVTAFSTPPLIALGNQWFAGAKHMTDVKWAPLMGATIMQKKVWDQIPPKIQELILTASKKAEIELTEEIRELDDKAVEVMSEHGLVAHKVTDEEYAEWEAIVNTVYPYIRGKLVPEEAFDKVVQLRDDFRANHLSK
;
A
#
# COMPACT_ATOMS: atom_id res chain seq x y z
N ARG A 1 -2.81 -15.30 -21.77
CA ARG A 1 -3.66 -15.86 -22.87
C ARG A 1 -2.80 -16.64 -23.86
N ASP A 2 -1.72 -16.06 -24.33
CA ASP A 2 -0.90 -16.66 -25.40
C ASP A 2 -0.15 -17.90 -24.89
N GLU A 3 0.45 -17.85 -23.72
CA GLU A 3 1.14 -19.00 -23.11
C GLU A 3 0.21 -20.19 -22.79
N SER A 4 -1.10 -19.96 -22.60
CA SER A 4 -2.10 -20.99 -22.38
C SER A 4 -2.81 -21.45 -23.65
N ASN A 5 -2.36 -21.05 -24.86
CA ASN A 5 -3.06 -21.29 -26.12
C ASN A 5 -4.56 -20.93 -26.09
N GLY A 6 -4.91 -19.93 -25.30
CA GLY A 6 -6.28 -19.44 -25.16
C GLY A 6 -7.18 -20.19 -24.17
N GLU A 7 -6.65 -21.18 -23.44
CA GLU A 7 -7.39 -21.90 -22.39
C GLU A 7 -7.72 -21.00 -21.21
N VAL A 8 -6.81 -20.06 -20.87
CA VAL A 8 -7.04 -19.06 -19.82
C VAL A 8 -7.51 -17.74 -20.44
N LYS A 9 -8.69 -17.29 -20.03
CA LYS A 9 -9.25 -15.99 -20.38
C LYS A 9 -9.51 -15.19 -19.11
N LEU A 10 -9.00 -13.96 -19.06
CA LEU A 10 -9.24 -13.02 -17.96
C LEU A 10 -10.20 -11.93 -18.44
N THR A 11 -11.24 -11.69 -17.62
CA THR A 11 -12.07 -10.49 -17.71
C THR A 11 -11.68 -9.59 -16.55
N ILE A 12 -11.07 -8.44 -16.86
CA ILE A 12 -10.55 -7.52 -15.85
C ILE A 12 -11.54 -6.37 -15.66
N TYR A 13 -11.80 -6.01 -14.42
CA TYR A 13 -12.61 -4.87 -13.99
C TYR A 13 -11.72 -3.84 -13.29
N PRO A 14 -11.05 -2.95 -14.04
CA PRO A 14 -10.08 -2.01 -13.48
C PRO A 14 -10.76 -0.78 -12.85
N GLY A 15 -9.98 0.02 -12.10
CA GLY A 15 -10.36 1.36 -11.67
C GLY A 15 -11.54 1.43 -10.70
N GLY A 16 -11.72 0.42 -9.86
CA GLY A 16 -12.74 0.44 -8.81
C GLY A 16 -14.18 0.18 -9.28
N VAL A 17 -14.42 -0.16 -10.56
CA VAL A 17 -15.78 -0.46 -11.08
C VAL A 17 -16.43 -1.65 -10.39
N ALA A 18 -15.65 -2.52 -9.75
CA ALA A 18 -16.15 -3.62 -8.94
C ALA A 18 -16.53 -3.21 -7.51
N GLY A 19 -16.33 -1.95 -7.12
CA GLY A 19 -16.52 -1.41 -5.78
C GLY A 19 -15.22 -1.33 -4.99
N ASP A 20 -15.31 -0.96 -3.71
CA ASP A 20 -14.20 -0.99 -2.76
C ASP A 20 -13.71 -2.42 -2.49
N GLU A 21 -12.57 -2.57 -1.83
CA GLU A 21 -11.97 -3.88 -1.57
C GLU A 21 -12.87 -4.78 -0.71
N SER A 22 -13.62 -4.21 0.23
CA SER A 22 -14.60 -4.95 1.05
C SER A 22 -15.75 -5.49 0.18
N ALA A 23 -16.23 -4.70 -0.78
CA ALA A 23 -17.25 -5.14 -1.74
C ALA A 23 -16.70 -6.20 -2.70
N VAL A 24 -15.46 -6.05 -3.16
CA VAL A 24 -14.76 -7.04 -3.99
C VAL A 24 -14.66 -8.38 -3.26
N ILE A 25 -14.24 -8.39 -1.99
CA ILE A 25 -14.16 -9.61 -1.16
C ILE A 25 -15.55 -10.25 -1.00
N ARG A 26 -16.60 -9.45 -0.76
CA ARG A 26 -17.98 -9.98 -0.70
C ARG A 26 -18.38 -10.63 -2.02
N LYS A 27 -18.08 -9.99 -3.16
CA LYS A 27 -18.35 -10.54 -4.51
C LYS A 27 -17.57 -11.83 -4.78
N MET A 28 -16.31 -11.90 -4.30
CA MET A 28 -15.57 -13.16 -4.34
C MET A 28 -16.27 -14.25 -3.51
N ARG A 29 -16.66 -13.97 -2.27
CA ARG A 29 -17.31 -14.97 -1.40
C ARG A 29 -18.58 -15.58 -2.02
N ILE A 30 -19.37 -14.78 -2.74
CA ILE A 30 -20.59 -15.26 -3.41
C ILE A 30 -20.35 -15.75 -4.84
N GLY A 31 -19.09 -15.76 -5.33
CA GLY A 31 -18.71 -16.31 -6.62
C GLY A 31 -18.98 -15.41 -7.82
N GLN A 32 -19.22 -14.13 -7.63
CA GLN A 32 -19.33 -13.14 -8.72
C GLN A 32 -17.95 -12.74 -9.28
N LEU A 33 -16.91 -12.79 -8.45
CA LEU A 33 -15.51 -12.59 -8.84
C LEU A 33 -14.70 -13.81 -8.42
N ASN A 34 -13.78 -14.24 -9.25
CA ASN A 34 -12.97 -15.43 -9.01
C ASN A 34 -11.61 -15.10 -8.40
N ALA A 35 -11.07 -13.95 -8.76
CA ALA A 35 -9.77 -13.44 -8.31
C ALA A 35 -9.85 -11.93 -8.09
N ALA A 36 -8.93 -11.40 -7.32
CA ALA A 36 -8.74 -9.96 -7.14
C ALA A 36 -7.30 -9.65 -6.79
N SER A 37 -6.83 -8.47 -7.23
CA SER A 37 -5.65 -7.82 -6.68
C SER A 37 -6.14 -6.87 -5.59
N LEU A 38 -5.69 -7.08 -4.36
CA LEU A 38 -6.09 -6.33 -3.18
C LEU A 38 -4.85 -5.73 -2.52
N SER A 39 -5.00 -4.56 -1.93
CA SER A 39 -3.98 -4.00 -1.05
C SER A 39 -3.81 -4.87 0.20
N THR A 40 -2.73 -4.65 0.96
CA THR A 40 -2.59 -5.30 2.28
C THR A 40 -3.71 -4.91 3.23
N SER A 41 -4.28 -3.71 3.09
CA SER A 41 -5.51 -3.29 3.79
C SER A 41 -6.69 -4.18 3.45
N GLY A 42 -6.95 -4.40 2.15
CA GLY A 42 -8.00 -5.30 1.69
C GLY A 42 -7.77 -6.74 2.13
N LEU A 43 -6.54 -7.23 2.02
CA LEU A 43 -6.17 -8.57 2.47
C LEU A 43 -6.37 -8.74 3.99
N SER A 44 -6.20 -7.68 4.78
CA SER A 44 -6.40 -7.72 6.22
C SER A 44 -7.86 -8.00 6.64
N TYR A 45 -8.84 -7.74 5.77
CA TYR A 45 -10.23 -8.18 6.00
C TYR A 45 -10.40 -9.70 5.93
N ILE A 46 -9.42 -10.43 5.40
CA ILE A 46 -9.40 -11.90 5.31
C ILE A 46 -8.45 -12.46 6.37
N VAL A 47 -7.24 -11.91 6.42
CA VAL A 47 -6.14 -12.30 7.32
C VAL A 47 -5.54 -11.02 7.90
N PRO A 48 -5.91 -10.63 9.14
CA PRO A 48 -5.54 -9.34 9.73
C PRO A 48 -4.03 -9.06 9.75
N GLU A 49 -3.21 -10.09 9.80
CA GLU A 49 -1.75 -10.00 9.85
C GLU A 49 -1.13 -9.37 8.59
N PHE A 50 -1.83 -9.33 7.45
CA PHE A 50 -1.35 -8.61 6.26
C PHE A 50 -1.12 -7.12 6.52
N ALA A 51 -1.88 -6.52 7.44
CA ALA A 51 -1.69 -5.12 7.84
C ALA A 51 -0.28 -4.83 8.39
N ALA A 52 0.40 -5.84 8.98
CA ALA A 52 1.73 -5.67 9.54
C ALA A 52 2.79 -5.23 8.51
N ILE A 53 2.57 -5.52 7.22
CA ILE A 53 3.54 -5.18 6.18
C ILE A 53 3.55 -3.68 5.87
N THR A 54 2.39 -3.00 5.92
CA THR A 54 2.26 -1.62 5.42
C THR A 54 1.63 -0.61 6.38
N HIS A 55 0.94 -1.07 7.45
CA HIS A 55 0.22 -0.16 8.36
C HIS A 55 1.08 0.36 9.53
N ILE A 56 2.39 0.15 9.48
CA ILE A 56 3.32 0.66 10.48
C ILE A 56 4.17 1.75 9.81
N PRO A 57 3.85 3.03 10.03
CA PRO A 57 4.58 4.12 9.40
C PRO A 57 6.05 4.14 9.80
N LEU A 58 6.93 4.54 8.89
CA LEU A 58 8.38 4.66 9.08
C LEU A 58 9.05 3.38 9.61
N LEU A 59 8.42 2.21 9.37
CA LEU A 59 8.99 0.94 9.79
C LEU A 59 10.26 0.59 9.01
N TYR A 60 10.28 0.89 7.71
CA TYR A 60 11.36 0.52 6.79
C TYR A 60 12.07 1.75 6.24
N ASN A 61 13.39 1.62 6.05
CA ASN A 61 14.24 2.66 5.47
C ASN A 61 14.61 2.39 4.00
N SER A 62 14.38 1.18 3.51
CA SER A 62 14.75 0.78 2.14
C SER A 62 13.86 -0.33 1.60
N ASP A 63 13.91 -0.49 0.26
CA ASP A 63 13.24 -1.61 -0.41
C ASP A 63 13.82 -2.95 0.03
N LYS A 64 15.14 -3.05 0.24
CA LYS A 64 15.79 -4.28 0.68
C LYS A 64 15.28 -4.74 2.05
N GLU A 65 15.10 -3.81 2.98
CA GLU A 65 14.57 -4.08 4.31
C GLU A 65 13.12 -4.53 4.25
N LYS A 66 12.29 -3.82 3.49
CA LYS A 66 10.89 -4.15 3.23
C LYS A 66 10.75 -5.53 2.59
N ASP A 67 11.54 -5.79 1.55
CA ASP A 67 11.50 -7.07 0.82
C ASP A 67 11.89 -8.24 1.71
N TYR A 68 12.95 -8.08 2.50
CA TYR A 68 13.35 -9.10 3.47
C TYR A 68 12.22 -9.44 4.44
N VAL A 69 11.60 -8.44 5.06
CA VAL A 69 10.50 -8.66 6.02
C VAL A 69 9.31 -9.33 5.33
N ARG A 70 8.92 -8.86 4.14
CA ARG A 70 7.84 -9.46 3.36
C ARG A 70 8.14 -10.94 3.05
N GLU A 71 9.34 -11.26 2.61
CA GLU A 71 9.73 -12.63 2.27
C GLU A 71 9.68 -13.57 3.48
N GLN A 72 10.14 -13.10 4.64
CA GLN A 72 10.09 -13.89 5.87
C GLN A 72 8.66 -14.14 6.38
N LEU A 73 7.74 -13.18 6.15
CA LEU A 73 6.34 -13.32 6.57
C LEU A 73 5.48 -14.10 5.57
N SER A 74 5.84 -14.08 4.29
CA SER A 74 5.01 -14.63 3.21
C SER A 74 4.54 -16.06 3.45
N PRO A 75 5.37 -17.02 3.88
CA PRO A 75 4.91 -18.41 4.07
C PRO A 75 3.75 -18.52 5.07
N GLU A 76 3.83 -17.81 6.19
CA GLU A 76 2.78 -17.82 7.20
C GLU A 76 1.50 -17.15 6.71
N LEU A 77 1.62 -15.99 6.07
CA LEU A 77 0.48 -15.26 5.53
C LEU A 77 -0.25 -16.05 4.44
N ILE A 78 0.50 -16.70 3.56
CA ILE A 78 -0.04 -17.57 2.50
C ILE A 78 -0.79 -18.76 3.12
N GLN A 79 -0.21 -19.43 4.12
CA GLN A 79 -0.87 -20.52 4.81
C GLN A 79 -2.19 -20.10 5.47
N LYS A 80 -2.20 -18.93 6.14
CA LYS A 80 -3.42 -18.37 6.74
C LYS A 80 -4.47 -18.02 5.68
N LEU A 81 -4.05 -17.51 4.52
CA LEU A 81 -4.92 -17.17 3.41
C LEU A 81 -5.58 -18.43 2.81
N GLU A 82 -4.79 -19.50 2.63
CA GLU A 82 -5.29 -20.80 2.16
C GLU A 82 -6.31 -21.39 3.13
N ALA A 83 -6.08 -21.29 4.43
CA ALA A 83 -7.03 -21.73 5.45
C ALA A 83 -8.36 -20.97 5.40
N LYS A 84 -8.37 -19.76 4.83
CA LYS A 84 -9.57 -18.94 4.58
C LYS A 84 -10.22 -19.21 3.21
N GLY A 85 -9.67 -20.15 2.42
CA GLY A 85 -10.22 -20.57 1.13
C GLY A 85 -9.76 -19.72 -0.06
N TYR A 86 -8.61 -19.11 0.03
CA TYR A 86 -8.00 -18.34 -1.06
C TYR A 86 -6.60 -18.87 -1.39
N ILE A 87 -6.25 -18.81 -2.65
CA ILE A 87 -4.91 -19.11 -3.17
C ILE A 87 -4.19 -17.80 -3.43
N PHE A 88 -2.99 -17.68 -2.92
CA PHE A 88 -2.08 -16.60 -3.24
C PHE A 88 -1.47 -16.81 -4.63
N ILE A 89 -1.47 -15.79 -5.48
CA ILE A 89 -0.92 -15.86 -6.83
C ILE A 89 0.44 -15.15 -6.89
N HIS A 90 0.50 -13.85 -6.54
CA HIS A 90 1.74 -13.07 -6.51
C HIS A 90 1.57 -11.82 -5.66
N TRP A 91 2.69 -11.27 -5.20
CA TRP A 91 2.75 -9.93 -4.63
C TRP A 91 2.67 -8.86 -5.72
N GLY A 92 2.12 -7.70 -5.38
CA GLY A 92 2.14 -6.49 -6.19
C GLY A 92 2.68 -5.32 -5.38
N GLU A 93 3.59 -4.55 -5.95
CA GLU A 93 4.10 -3.31 -5.39
C GLU A 93 3.46 -2.12 -6.11
N VAL A 94 3.26 -1.00 -5.40
CA VAL A 94 2.73 0.25 -5.97
C VAL A 94 3.71 1.40 -5.76
N GLY A 95 4.52 1.34 -4.71
CA GLY A 95 5.55 2.33 -4.38
C GLY A 95 5.50 2.80 -2.94
N TRP A 96 6.27 3.84 -2.64
CA TRP A 96 6.32 4.44 -1.30
C TRP A 96 5.34 5.60 -1.19
N VAL A 97 4.46 5.52 -0.20
CA VAL A 97 3.53 6.61 0.13
C VAL A 97 4.32 7.84 0.60
N ARG A 98 4.00 8.99 0.03
CA ARG A 98 4.48 10.31 0.41
C ARG A 98 3.32 11.27 0.60
N TYR A 99 3.52 12.34 1.35
CA TYR A 99 2.51 13.38 1.54
C TYR A 99 2.61 14.43 0.45
N PHE A 100 1.45 14.81 -0.08
CA PHE A 100 1.27 15.93 -1.00
C PHE A 100 0.36 16.96 -0.36
N ALA A 101 0.68 18.25 -0.47
CA ALA A 101 -0.10 19.32 0.15
C ALA A 101 -0.13 20.60 -0.70
N GLN A 102 -1.08 21.49 -0.40
CA GLN A 102 -1.21 22.79 -1.07
C GLN A 102 -0.15 23.81 -0.62
N SER A 103 0.49 23.59 0.51
CA SER A 103 1.63 24.37 1.02
C SER A 103 2.75 23.43 1.52
N PRO A 104 3.98 23.96 1.70
CA PRO A 104 5.10 23.13 2.15
C PRO A 104 4.81 22.40 3.45
N VAL A 105 5.18 21.11 3.48
CA VAL A 105 5.14 20.25 4.69
C VAL A 105 6.52 19.63 4.82
N LYS A 106 7.23 19.92 5.91
CA LYS A 106 8.55 19.35 6.23
C LYS A 106 8.53 18.57 7.53
N VAL A 107 7.73 19.02 8.48
CA VAL A 107 7.56 18.39 9.80
C VAL A 107 6.08 18.02 10.01
N PRO A 108 5.76 17.12 10.96
CA PRO A 108 4.37 16.73 11.24
C PRO A 108 3.45 17.89 11.59
N ASP A 109 3.97 18.93 12.26
CA ASP A 109 3.18 20.10 12.67
C ASP A 109 2.69 20.92 11.45
N ASP A 110 3.43 20.94 10.36
CA ASP A 110 2.97 21.53 9.10
C ASP A 110 1.75 20.78 8.57
N LEU A 111 1.78 19.43 8.61
CA LEU A 111 0.68 18.59 8.11
C LEU A 111 -0.60 18.77 8.93
N LYS A 112 -0.49 19.08 10.24
CA LYS A 112 -1.65 19.37 11.11
C LYS A 112 -2.45 20.60 10.65
N GLN A 113 -1.85 21.49 9.88
CA GLN A 113 -2.55 22.67 9.30
C GLN A 113 -3.42 22.30 8.10
N HIS A 114 -3.27 21.10 7.55
CA HIS A 114 -3.97 20.63 6.37
C HIS A 114 -5.20 19.78 6.71
N LYS A 115 -6.19 19.79 5.82
CA LYS A 115 -7.28 18.85 5.76
C LYS A 115 -6.79 17.64 4.97
N LEU A 116 -6.46 16.56 5.67
CA LEU A 116 -5.81 15.38 5.11
C LEU A 116 -6.86 14.41 4.56
N PHE A 117 -6.82 14.14 3.27
CA PHE A 117 -7.61 13.07 2.65
C PHE A 117 -7.28 11.71 3.28
N ILE A 118 -8.32 10.96 3.63
CA ILE A 118 -8.25 9.57 4.06
C ILE A 118 -9.30 8.79 3.26
N TRP A 119 -8.98 7.57 2.87
CA TRP A 119 -9.91 6.68 2.20
C TRP A 119 -11.13 6.39 3.08
N ALA A 120 -12.33 6.46 2.51
CA ALA A 120 -13.59 6.39 3.29
C ALA A 120 -13.83 5.04 3.98
N ASP A 121 -13.24 3.96 3.48
CA ASP A 121 -13.32 2.60 4.01
C ASP A 121 -12.26 2.27 5.08
N GLU A 122 -11.28 3.15 5.30
CA GLU A 122 -10.21 3.01 6.32
C GLU A 122 -10.60 3.60 7.67
N GLY A 123 -11.76 3.21 8.20
CA GLY A 123 -12.34 3.82 9.42
C GLY A 123 -11.46 3.77 10.66
N THR A 124 -10.57 2.80 10.79
CA THR A 124 -9.63 2.66 11.91
C THR A 124 -8.47 3.64 11.82
N ASP A 125 -8.02 3.98 10.62
CA ASP A 125 -6.91 4.91 10.40
C ASP A 125 -7.31 6.36 10.73
N ILE A 126 -8.59 6.72 10.58
CA ILE A 126 -9.11 8.04 10.98
C ILE A 126 -8.78 8.32 12.44
N GLN A 127 -8.95 7.35 13.33
CA GLN A 127 -8.66 7.56 14.76
C GLN A 127 -7.16 7.70 15.02
N MET A 128 -6.33 6.97 14.29
CA MET A 128 -4.87 7.11 14.35
C MET A 128 -4.46 8.53 13.96
N TYR A 129 -4.92 9.05 12.82
CA TYR A 129 -4.59 10.40 12.38
C TYR A 129 -5.10 11.49 13.34
N LYS A 130 -6.29 11.32 13.92
CA LYS A 130 -6.77 12.23 14.97
C LYS A 130 -5.89 12.20 16.24
N THR A 131 -5.39 11.03 16.62
CA THR A 131 -4.47 10.91 17.76
C THR A 131 -3.14 11.62 17.48
N LEU A 132 -2.69 11.65 16.24
CA LEU A 132 -1.54 12.43 15.78
C LEU A 132 -1.81 13.96 15.73
N GLY A 133 -3.04 14.40 16.01
CA GLY A 133 -3.44 15.80 15.92
C GLY A 133 -3.71 16.29 14.49
N MET A 134 -3.82 15.40 13.54
CA MET A 134 -4.13 15.71 12.15
C MET A 134 -5.64 15.88 11.92
N ASN A 135 -6.04 16.47 10.78
CA ASN A 135 -7.43 16.73 10.41
C ASN A 135 -7.86 15.80 9.25
N PRO A 136 -8.17 14.51 9.52
CA PRO A 136 -8.56 13.55 8.50
C PRO A 136 -9.95 13.86 7.93
N VAL A 137 -10.08 13.82 6.60
CA VAL A 137 -11.32 13.99 5.84
C VAL A 137 -11.55 12.73 5.01
N PRO A 138 -12.46 11.84 5.42
CA PRO A 138 -12.75 10.61 4.70
C PRO A 138 -13.57 10.89 3.44
N LEU A 139 -13.07 10.50 2.28
CA LEU A 139 -13.72 10.65 0.98
C LEU A 139 -13.45 9.44 0.08
N ALA A 140 -14.28 9.25 -0.95
CA ALA A 140 -13.96 8.33 -2.02
C ALA A 140 -12.82 8.91 -2.90
N ALA A 141 -11.95 8.06 -3.42
CA ALA A 141 -10.84 8.50 -4.29
C ALA A 141 -11.32 9.25 -5.54
N THR A 142 -12.48 8.89 -6.06
CA THR A 142 -13.12 9.56 -7.22
C THR A 142 -13.41 11.05 -6.97
N ASP A 143 -13.57 11.44 -5.71
CA ASP A 143 -13.92 12.80 -5.32
C ASP A 143 -12.68 13.66 -5.03
N LEU A 144 -11.48 13.05 -4.93
CA LEU A 144 -10.27 13.73 -4.47
C LEU A 144 -9.88 14.92 -5.37
N THR A 145 -9.99 14.79 -6.68
CA THR A 145 -9.67 15.88 -7.61
C THR A 145 -10.53 17.13 -7.34
N VAL A 146 -11.83 16.96 -7.19
CA VAL A 146 -12.76 18.08 -6.89
C VAL A 146 -12.54 18.60 -5.48
N ALA A 147 -12.28 17.72 -4.51
CA ALA A 147 -12.02 18.09 -3.12
C ALA A 147 -10.73 18.94 -2.98
N LEU A 148 -9.68 18.65 -3.75
CA LEU A 148 -8.47 19.47 -3.82
C LEU A 148 -8.73 20.83 -4.46
N GLN A 149 -9.48 20.87 -5.57
CA GLN A 149 -9.83 22.13 -6.27
C GLN A 149 -10.66 23.09 -5.40
N THR A 150 -11.53 22.53 -4.55
CA THR A 150 -12.39 23.31 -3.65
C THR A 150 -11.79 23.54 -2.27
N SER A 151 -10.57 23.04 -2.04
CA SER A 151 -9.92 23.04 -0.71
C SER A 151 -10.78 22.37 0.39
N MET A 152 -11.64 21.44 0.01
CA MET A 152 -12.33 20.54 0.95
C MET A 152 -11.29 19.62 1.63
N VAL A 153 -10.27 19.18 0.86
CA VAL A 153 -9.01 18.65 1.36
C VAL A 153 -7.85 19.49 0.83
N THR A 154 -6.75 19.56 1.58
CA THR A 154 -5.58 20.38 1.21
C THR A 154 -4.29 19.56 1.26
N ALA A 155 -4.37 18.28 1.66
CA ALA A 155 -3.30 17.31 1.61
C ALA A 155 -3.84 15.88 1.37
N PHE A 156 -3.01 15.05 0.79
CA PHE A 156 -3.26 13.61 0.63
C PHE A 156 -1.93 12.83 0.71
N SER A 157 -2.02 11.52 0.87
CA SER A 157 -0.87 10.62 0.86
C SER A 157 -1.06 9.51 -0.16
N THR A 158 -0.04 9.29 -1.00
CA THR A 158 -0.03 8.21 -2.01
C THR A 158 1.38 8.05 -2.59
N PRO A 159 1.70 6.96 -3.29
CA PRO A 159 2.90 6.89 -4.11
C PRO A 159 2.91 7.92 -5.24
N PRO A 160 4.09 8.51 -5.58
CA PRO A 160 4.25 9.48 -6.66
C PRO A 160 3.65 9.04 -7.99
N LEU A 161 3.83 7.77 -8.38
CA LEU A 161 3.28 7.23 -9.62
C LEU A 161 1.76 7.35 -9.69
N ILE A 162 1.06 7.12 -8.57
CA ILE A 162 -0.40 7.26 -8.48
C ILE A 162 -0.81 8.74 -8.51
N ALA A 163 -0.06 9.63 -7.83
CA ALA A 163 -0.32 11.07 -7.86
C ALA A 163 -0.18 11.63 -9.28
N LEU A 164 0.81 11.18 -10.04
CA LEU A 164 1.02 11.54 -11.44
C LEU A 164 -0.11 11.00 -12.32
N GLY A 165 -0.40 9.71 -12.25
CA GLY A 165 -1.39 9.04 -13.10
C GLY A 165 -2.80 9.62 -12.96
N ASN A 166 -3.18 10.04 -11.76
CA ASN A 166 -4.46 10.69 -11.49
C ASN A 166 -4.40 12.24 -11.57
N GLN A 167 -3.24 12.83 -11.83
CA GLN A 167 -2.99 14.26 -11.87
C GLN A 167 -3.33 15.00 -10.54
N TRP A 168 -3.35 14.31 -9.42
CA TRP A 168 -3.70 14.88 -8.12
C TRP A 168 -2.69 15.92 -7.64
N PHE A 169 -1.41 15.78 -8.04
CA PHE A 169 -0.34 16.72 -7.72
C PHE A 169 -0.66 18.16 -8.22
N ALA A 170 -1.48 18.32 -9.28
CA ALA A 170 -1.86 19.63 -9.78
C ALA A 170 -2.65 20.45 -8.74
N GLY A 171 -3.39 19.78 -7.85
CA GLY A 171 -4.15 20.40 -6.75
C GLY A 171 -3.37 20.52 -5.44
N ALA A 172 -2.16 19.90 -5.33
CA ALA A 172 -1.32 19.91 -4.14
C ALA A 172 0.15 19.81 -4.56
N LYS A 173 0.76 20.96 -4.84
CA LYS A 173 2.04 21.11 -5.54
C LYS A 173 3.29 20.97 -4.64
N HIS A 174 3.13 20.58 -3.38
CA HIS A 174 4.24 20.36 -2.47
C HIS A 174 4.24 18.91 -2.02
N MET A 175 5.33 18.21 -2.24
CA MET A 175 5.52 16.83 -1.78
C MET A 175 6.60 16.78 -0.70
N THR A 176 6.33 16.08 0.40
CA THR A 176 7.32 15.78 1.43
C THR A 176 8.07 14.51 1.05
N ASP A 177 9.39 14.59 0.90
CA ASP A 177 10.20 13.43 0.53
C ASP A 177 10.55 12.57 1.77
N VAL A 178 9.49 12.04 2.39
CA VAL A 178 9.56 11.07 3.48
C VAL A 178 8.81 9.81 3.04
N LYS A 179 9.49 8.68 3.03
CA LYS A 179 8.89 7.37 2.75
C LYS A 179 8.04 6.94 3.96
N TRP A 180 6.76 7.32 3.95
CA TRP A 180 5.85 7.11 5.08
C TRP A 180 5.59 5.63 5.35
N ALA A 181 5.18 4.91 4.34
CA ALA A 181 4.94 3.47 4.36
C ALA A 181 4.95 2.94 2.92
N PRO A 182 5.23 1.65 2.68
CA PRO A 182 5.05 1.08 1.36
C PRO A 182 3.55 0.88 1.07
N LEU A 183 3.14 1.07 -0.18
CA LEU A 183 1.85 0.60 -0.69
C LEU A 183 2.08 -0.63 -1.53
N MET A 184 1.51 -1.73 -1.11
CA MET A 184 1.60 -3.01 -1.79
C MET A 184 0.39 -3.90 -1.49
N GLY A 185 0.27 -4.98 -2.25
CA GLY A 185 -0.82 -5.92 -2.09
C GLY A 185 -0.49 -7.26 -2.71
N ALA A 186 -1.52 -8.08 -2.93
CA ALA A 186 -1.36 -9.34 -3.62
C ALA A 186 -2.57 -9.67 -4.48
N THR A 187 -2.33 -10.46 -5.52
CA THR A 187 -3.38 -11.12 -6.28
C THR A 187 -3.73 -12.44 -5.63
N ILE A 188 -5.00 -12.63 -5.34
CA ILE A 188 -5.56 -13.85 -4.76
C ILE A 188 -6.67 -14.42 -5.63
N MET A 189 -6.87 -15.73 -5.54
CA MET A 189 -7.96 -16.44 -6.22
C MET A 189 -8.73 -17.29 -5.23
N GLN A 190 -10.04 -17.46 -5.45
CA GLN A 190 -10.82 -18.40 -4.66
C GLN A 190 -10.30 -19.83 -4.86
N LYS A 191 -10.04 -20.55 -3.74
CA LYS A 191 -9.57 -21.94 -3.78
C LYS A 191 -10.52 -22.86 -4.53
N LYS A 192 -11.84 -22.70 -4.34
CA LYS A 192 -12.84 -23.51 -5.05
C LYS A 192 -12.79 -23.37 -6.59
N VAL A 193 -12.35 -22.20 -7.09
CA VAL A 193 -12.15 -21.97 -8.54
C VAL A 193 -10.80 -22.53 -8.96
N TRP A 194 -9.77 -22.28 -8.15
CA TRP A 194 -8.43 -22.81 -8.40
C TRP A 194 -8.40 -24.33 -8.53
N ASP A 195 -9.09 -25.04 -7.64
CA ASP A 195 -9.13 -26.52 -7.63
C ASP A 195 -9.82 -27.10 -8.90
N GLN A 196 -10.54 -26.30 -9.67
CA GLN A 196 -11.13 -26.70 -10.96
C GLN A 196 -10.18 -26.49 -12.15
N ILE A 197 -9.09 -25.77 -11.96
CA ILE A 197 -8.10 -25.50 -12.98
C ILE A 197 -7.17 -26.73 -13.11
N PRO A 198 -6.92 -27.25 -14.32
CA PRO A 198 -5.98 -28.35 -14.50
C PRO A 198 -4.60 -28.02 -13.92
N PRO A 199 -3.90 -28.98 -13.26
CA PRO A 199 -2.61 -28.71 -12.61
C PRO A 199 -1.56 -28.06 -13.50
N LYS A 200 -1.49 -28.46 -14.77
CA LYS A 200 -0.59 -27.86 -15.77
C LYS A 200 -0.88 -26.35 -15.98
N ILE A 201 -2.15 -25.97 -15.95
CA ILE A 201 -2.56 -24.57 -16.09
C ILE A 201 -2.31 -23.80 -14.79
N GLN A 202 -2.48 -24.42 -13.64
CA GLN A 202 -2.12 -23.82 -12.34
C GLN A 202 -0.62 -23.48 -12.30
N GLU A 203 0.24 -24.40 -12.71
CA GLU A 203 1.69 -24.18 -12.81
C GLU A 203 2.03 -23.03 -13.77
N LEU A 204 1.38 -23.00 -14.92
CA LEU A 204 1.55 -21.91 -15.90
C LEU A 204 1.18 -20.55 -15.30
N ILE A 205 0.03 -20.47 -14.60
CA ILE A 205 -0.43 -19.23 -13.95
C ILE A 205 0.60 -18.77 -12.93
N LEU A 206 1.07 -19.66 -12.04
CA LEU A 206 2.03 -19.29 -11.00
C LEU A 206 3.38 -18.86 -11.58
N THR A 207 3.86 -19.56 -12.60
CA THR A 207 5.13 -19.23 -13.27
C THR A 207 5.04 -17.87 -13.97
N ALA A 208 3.99 -17.63 -14.75
CA ALA A 208 3.78 -16.36 -15.43
C ALA A 208 3.59 -15.21 -14.45
N SER A 209 2.85 -15.43 -13.36
CA SER A 209 2.62 -14.43 -12.32
C SER A 209 3.90 -14.10 -11.56
N LYS A 210 4.75 -15.09 -11.27
CA LYS A 210 6.04 -14.84 -10.60
C LYS A 210 7.00 -14.03 -11.47
N LYS A 211 7.03 -14.34 -12.77
CA LYS A 211 7.80 -13.55 -13.73
C LYS A 211 7.31 -12.10 -13.78
N ALA A 212 5.99 -11.90 -13.90
CA ALA A 212 5.38 -10.57 -13.90
C ALA A 212 5.62 -9.81 -12.59
N GLU A 213 5.57 -10.48 -11.42
CA GLU A 213 5.90 -9.89 -10.12
C GLU A 213 7.30 -9.26 -10.13
N ILE A 214 8.31 -10.00 -10.63
CA ILE A 214 9.70 -9.53 -10.65
C ILE A 214 9.83 -8.32 -11.58
N GLU A 215 9.38 -8.46 -12.84
CA GLU A 215 9.48 -7.43 -13.86
C GLU A 215 8.74 -6.14 -13.46
N LEU A 216 7.50 -6.27 -12.95
CA LEU A 216 6.70 -5.12 -12.54
C LEU A 216 7.25 -4.44 -11.28
N THR A 217 7.82 -5.20 -10.34
CA THR A 217 8.42 -4.60 -9.14
C THR A 217 9.60 -3.69 -9.49
N GLU A 218 10.49 -4.13 -10.38
CA GLU A 218 11.62 -3.32 -10.86
C GLU A 218 11.12 -2.09 -11.62
N GLU A 219 10.21 -2.28 -12.57
CA GLU A 219 9.65 -1.18 -13.36
C GLU A 219 8.92 -0.14 -12.50
N ILE A 220 8.12 -0.56 -11.53
CA ILE A 220 7.39 0.36 -10.63
C ILE A 220 8.34 1.20 -9.79
N ARG A 221 9.43 0.63 -9.28
CA ARG A 221 10.43 1.38 -8.51
C ARG A 221 11.10 2.47 -9.34
N GLU A 222 11.47 2.15 -10.58
CA GLU A 222 12.01 3.14 -11.51
C GLU A 222 10.98 4.22 -11.89
N LEU A 223 9.73 3.82 -12.13
CA LEU A 223 8.65 4.74 -12.50
C LEU A 223 8.22 5.64 -11.34
N ASP A 224 8.30 5.19 -10.08
CA ASP A 224 7.94 6.00 -8.92
C ASP A 224 8.91 7.18 -8.73
N ASP A 225 10.22 6.94 -8.89
CA ASP A 225 11.21 8.00 -8.87
C ASP A 225 11.06 8.95 -10.07
N LYS A 226 10.86 8.40 -11.27
CA LYS A 226 10.64 9.19 -12.49
C LYS A 226 9.36 10.02 -12.44
N ALA A 227 8.33 9.54 -11.74
CA ALA A 227 7.09 10.29 -11.55
C ALA A 227 7.33 11.62 -10.80
N VAL A 228 8.25 11.64 -9.83
CA VAL A 228 8.62 12.88 -9.12
C VAL A 228 9.31 13.87 -10.06
N GLU A 229 10.20 13.40 -10.94
CA GLU A 229 10.85 14.24 -11.95
C GLU A 229 9.82 14.87 -12.89
N VAL A 230 8.94 14.06 -13.47
CA VAL A 230 7.88 14.52 -14.39
C VAL A 230 6.95 15.53 -13.69
N MET A 231 6.50 15.24 -12.47
CA MET A 231 5.66 16.19 -11.72
C MET A 231 6.41 17.50 -11.42
N SER A 232 7.72 17.44 -11.17
CA SER A 232 8.53 18.64 -10.91
C SER A 232 8.65 19.53 -12.13
N GLU A 233 8.77 18.97 -13.34
CA GLU A 233 8.72 19.71 -14.60
C GLU A 233 7.37 20.43 -14.79
N HIS A 234 6.31 19.95 -14.13
CA HIS A 234 4.95 20.54 -14.14
C HIS A 234 4.63 21.31 -12.87
N GLY A 235 5.64 21.70 -12.09
CA GLY A 235 5.53 22.64 -10.99
C GLY A 235 5.30 22.02 -9.61
N LEU A 236 5.52 20.73 -9.44
CA LEU A 236 5.65 20.11 -8.11
C LEU A 236 6.96 20.56 -7.47
N VAL A 237 6.91 20.86 -6.18
CA VAL A 237 8.09 21.13 -5.35
C VAL A 237 8.27 19.96 -4.36
N ALA A 238 9.28 19.14 -4.58
CA ALA A 238 9.65 18.08 -3.65
C ALA A 238 10.55 18.65 -2.53
N HIS A 239 10.10 18.53 -1.29
CA HIS A 239 10.80 19.01 -0.10
C HIS A 239 11.58 17.88 0.53
N LYS A 240 12.90 17.92 0.41
CA LYS A 240 13.77 17.07 1.24
C LYS A 240 13.72 17.55 2.68
N VAL A 241 13.70 16.62 3.60
CA VAL A 241 13.74 16.88 5.05
C VAL A 241 15.18 16.70 5.54
N THR A 242 15.57 17.49 6.55
CA THR A 242 16.84 17.28 7.25
C THR A 242 16.74 16.13 8.24
N ASP A 243 17.85 15.69 8.81
CA ASP A 243 17.84 14.64 9.84
C ASP A 243 17.03 15.07 11.08
N GLU A 244 17.10 16.37 11.44
CA GLU A 244 16.33 16.92 12.55
C GLU A 244 14.82 16.93 12.24
N GLU A 245 14.43 17.36 11.03
CA GLU A 245 13.05 17.34 10.56
C GLU A 245 12.52 15.89 10.47
N TYR A 246 13.35 14.93 10.05
CA TYR A 246 12.99 13.51 10.01
C TYR A 246 12.80 12.91 11.41
N ALA A 247 13.64 13.30 12.37
CA ALA A 247 13.49 12.87 13.76
C ALA A 247 12.14 13.29 14.38
N GLU A 248 11.55 14.42 13.96
CA GLU A 248 10.21 14.83 14.38
C GLU A 248 9.13 13.87 13.86
N TRP A 249 9.28 13.38 12.60
CA TRP A 249 8.39 12.34 12.07
C TRP A 249 8.52 11.03 12.82
N GLU A 250 9.73 10.59 13.16
CA GLU A 250 9.92 9.39 13.98
C GLU A 250 9.33 9.57 15.38
N ALA A 251 9.53 10.74 16.02
CA ALA A 251 9.02 11.02 17.35
C ALA A 251 7.48 10.93 17.39
N ILE A 252 6.78 11.54 16.43
CA ILE A 252 5.31 11.49 16.42
C ILE A 252 4.79 10.08 16.09
N VAL A 253 5.43 9.35 15.18
CA VAL A 253 5.04 7.97 14.84
C VAL A 253 5.20 7.05 16.05
N ASN A 254 6.26 7.19 16.82
CA ASN A 254 6.47 6.41 18.03
C ASN A 254 5.34 6.59 19.07
N THR A 255 4.63 7.72 19.07
CA THR A 255 3.48 7.94 19.96
C THR A 255 2.26 7.12 19.58
N VAL A 256 2.13 6.70 18.32
CA VAL A 256 0.98 5.90 17.83
C VAL A 256 1.28 4.42 17.68
N TYR A 257 2.52 3.99 17.76
CA TYR A 257 2.87 2.57 17.73
C TYR A 257 2.09 1.73 18.75
N PRO A 258 1.88 2.16 20.01
CA PRO A 258 1.04 1.45 20.96
C PRO A 258 -0.43 1.32 20.53
N TYR A 259 -0.93 2.29 19.75
CA TYR A 259 -2.27 2.22 19.18
C TYR A 259 -2.31 1.27 17.98
N ILE A 260 -1.32 1.34 17.09
CA ILE A 260 -1.23 0.46 15.90
C ILE A 260 -1.12 -0.99 16.35
N ARG A 261 -0.26 -1.28 17.32
CA ARG A 261 -0.08 -2.58 17.95
C ARG A 261 -1.36 -3.00 18.71
N GLY A 262 -2.04 -3.98 18.19
CA GLY A 262 -3.27 -4.56 18.76
C GLY A 262 -4.58 -3.92 18.28
N LYS A 263 -4.55 -2.71 17.66
CA LYS A 263 -5.78 -2.09 17.11
C LYS A 263 -5.84 -2.16 15.59
N LEU A 264 -4.76 -1.80 14.90
CA LEU A 264 -4.67 -1.86 13.44
C LEU A 264 -3.96 -3.13 12.98
N VAL A 265 -2.93 -3.53 13.70
CA VAL A 265 -2.10 -4.70 13.43
C VAL A 265 -2.16 -5.63 14.64
N PRO A 266 -2.44 -6.93 14.47
CA PRO A 266 -2.38 -7.90 15.57
C PRO A 266 -1.02 -7.81 16.29
N GLU A 267 -1.03 -7.87 17.63
CA GLU A 267 0.16 -7.65 18.44
C GLU A 267 1.35 -8.55 18.05
N GLU A 268 1.10 -9.86 17.87
CA GLU A 268 2.13 -10.82 17.48
C GLU A 268 2.72 -10.50 16.10
N ALA A 269 1.88 -10.06 15.16
CA ALA A 269 2.32 -9.68 13.82
C ALA A 269 3.12 -8.38 13.83
N PHE A 270 2.71 -7.40 14.64
CA PHE A 270 3.47 -6.16 14.85
C PHE A 270 4.86 -6.47 15.42
N ASP A 271 4.93 -7.23 16.51
CA ASP A 271 6.18 -7.57 17.17
C ASP A 271 7.12 -8.34 16.24
N LYS A 272 6.56 -9.26 15.46
CA LYS A 272 7.31 -10.05 14.49
C LYS A 272 7.92 -9.21 13.37
N VAL A 273 7.18 -8.26 12.78
CA VAL A 273 7.74 -7.40 11.73
C VAL A 273 8.82 -6.47 12.27
N VAL A 274 8.64 -5.95 13.49
CA VAL A 274 9.67 -5.13 14.15
C VAL A 274 10.93 -5.96 14.39
N GLN A 275 10.81 -7.19 14.90
CA GLN A 275 11.94 -8.08 15.09
C GLN A 275 12.66 -8.39 13.78
N LEU A 276 11.93 -8.76 12.73
CA LEU A 276 12.52 -9.07 11.42
C LEU A 276 13.26 -7.88 10.83
N ARG A 277 12.72 -6.67 10.96
CA ARG A 277 13.40 -5.44 10.58
C ARG A 277 14.72 -5.26 11.36
N ASP A 278 14.68 -5.44 12.67
CA ASP A 278 15.86 -5.26 13.53
C ASP A 278 16.93 -6.32 13.22
N ASP A 279 16.52 -7.55 12.96
CA ASP A 279 17.42 -8.64 12.51
C ASP A 279 18.09 -8.29 11.17
N PHE A 280 17.32 -7.71 10.22
CA PHE A 280 17.88 -7.24 8.96
C PHE A 280 18.94 -6.14 9.20
N ARG A 281 18.61 -5.14 10.03
CA ARG A 281 19.54 -4.03 10.35
C ARG A 281 20.83 -4.52 11.02
N ALA A 282 20.72 -5.42 11.99
CA ALA A 282 21.87 -6.00 12.68
C ALA A 282 22.78 -6.78 11.73
N ASN A 283 22.25 -7.49 10.75
CA ASN A 283 23.00 -8.36 9.85
C ASN A 283 23.54 -7.66 8.60
N HIS A 284 22.95 -6.55 8.16
CA HIS A 284 23.24 -5.92 6.86
C HIS A 284 23.76 -4.47 6.95
N LEU A 285 23.56 -3.77 8.07
CA LEU A 285 24.03 -2.40 8.27
C LEU A 285 25.25 -2.30 9.19
N SER A 286 25.67 -3.41 9.79
CA SER A 286 26.87 -3.48 10.65
C SER A 286 28.14 -3.80 9.86
N LYS A 287 28.13 -3.70 8.53
CA LYS A 287 29.25 -3.83 7.62
C LYS A 287 29.35 -2.56 6.78
#